data_a5543fb217d05e91f9dbdddd282bf09b
#
_entry.id   a5543fb217d05e91f9dbdddd282bf09b
#
_cell.length_a   1.000
_cell.length_b   1.000
_cell.length_c   1.000
_cell.angle_alpha   90.00
_cell.angle_beta   90.00
_cell.angle_gamma   90.00
#
_symmetry.space_group_name_H-M   'P 1'
#
loop_
_entity.id
_entity.type
_entity.pdbx_description
1 polymer ?
#
loop_
_entity_poly.entity_id
_entity_poly.type
_entity_poly.pdbx_seq_one_letter_code
_entity_poly.pdbx_strand_id
1 'polypeptide(L)'
;MKSAHSSPIVVVGYVNFDVTYNMPELPLAGETVLASGRRDAPGGKGANQAVSIASYGLPVSLVFCVGDDNQGGKLVDLLKLRGVDTSHVSQATNQATGSAIILVDEHGENSIVVDPGANYYLTPDAASSAISKIQPEFVLAQLEVPVEAVIAAARANAG
;
A
#
# COMPACT_ATOMS: atom_id res chain seq x y z
N MET A 1 0.54 16.70 -33.48
CA MET A 1 1.36 16.00 -32.49
C MET A 1 0.44 14.98 -31.80
N LYS A 2 0.67 13.67 -31.98
CA LYS A 2 -0.03 12.64 -31.22
C LYS A 2 0.41 12.78 -29.77
N SER A 3 -0.50 13.03 -28.84
CA SER A 3 -0.22 12.95 -27.41
C SER A 3 0.33 11.54 -27.16
N ALA A 4 1.54 11.45 -26.65
CA ALA A 4 2.07 10.19 -26.15
C ALA A 4 1.16 9.79 -24.98
N HIS A 5 0.19 8.91 -25.25
CA HIS A 5 -0.51 8.21 -24.20
C HIS A 5 0.54 7.29 -23.60
N SER A 6 1.16 7.73 -22.51
CA SER A 6 1.99 6.82 -21.71
C SER A 6 1.04 5.73 -21.23
N SER A 7 1.34 4.49 -21.56
CA SER A 7 0.58 3.34 -21.06
C SER A 7 0.65 3.35 -19.52
N PRO A 8 -0.45 3.04 -18.82
CA PRO A 8 -0.47 3.13 -17.37
C PRO A 8 0.53 2.15 -16.76
N ILE A 9 1.15 2.58 -15.68
CA ILE A 9 1.97 1.72 -14.83
C ILE A 9 1.05 1.09 -13.79
N VAL A 10 1.21 -0.18 -13.51
CA VAL A 10 0.48 -0.84 -12.42
C VAL A 10 1.45 -1.21 -11.31
N VAL A 11 1.07 -0.90 -10.09
CA VAL A 11 1.72 -1.41 -8.89
C VAL A 11 0.81 -2.47 -8.27
N VAL A 12 1.31 -3.68 -8.08
CA VAL A 12 0.64 -4.74 -7.32
C VAL A 12 1.32 -4.83 -5.97
N GLY A 13 0.63 -4.46 -4.90
CA GLY A 13 1.31 -4.36 -3.62
C GLY A 13 0.38 -4.08 -2.45
N TYR A 14 0.99 -3.84 -1.31
CA TYR A 14 0.30 -3.62 -0.06
C TYR A 14 0.20 -2.15 0.32
N VAL A 15 -0.78 -1.87 1.15
CA VAL A 15 -1.00 -0.57 1.78
C VAL A 15 -1.13 -0.75 3.29
N ASN A 16 -0.63 0.20 4.06
CA ASN A 16 -0.79 0.21 5.50
C ASN A 16 -1.29 1.57 5.98
N PHE A 17 -2.02 1.56 7.07
CA PHE A 17 -2.27 2.75 7.85
C PHE A 17 -1.16 2.85 8.91
N ASP A 18 -0.16 3.70 8.65
CA ASP A 18 1.00 3.84 9.52
C ASP A 18 0.69 4.84 10.64
N VAL A 19 0.96 4.41 11.87
CA VAL A 19 0.88 5.23 13.08
C VAL A 19 2.28 5.37 13.66
N THR A 20 2.84 6.57 13.58
CA THR A 20 4.17 6.88 14.14
C THR A 20 4.03 7.56 15.48
N TYR A 21 4.73 7.05 16.50
CA TYR A 21 4.90 7.69 17.79
C TYR A 21 6.35 8.13 17.98
N ASN A 22 6.55 9.41 18.26
CA ASN A 22 7.86 9.92 18.67
C ASN A 22 8.00 9.86 20.19
N MET A 23 9.19 9.55 20.69
CA MET A 23 9.48 9.41 22.12
C MET A 23 10.94 9.71 22.40
N PRO A 24 11.35 9.99 23.67
CA PRO A 24 12.75 10.21 24.01
C PRO A 24 13.63 8.99 23.74
N GLU A 25 13.18 7.80 24.17
CA GLU A 25 13.88 6.52 24.03
C GLU A 25 12.88 5.41 23.70
N LEU A 26 13.31 4.40 22.95
CA LEU A 26 12.47 3.22 22.68
C LEU A 26 12.25 2.42 23.98
N PRO A 27 11.01 1.96 24.25
CA PRO A 27 10.72 1.22 25.48
C PRO A 27 11.44 -0.13 25.53
N LEU A 28 12.00 -0.45 26.67
CA LEU A 28 12.49 -1.80 26.99
C LEU A 28 11.31 -2.70 27.39
N ALA A 29 11.57 -4.02 27.45
CA ALA A 29 10.55 -4.97 27.89
C ALA A 29 10.03 -4.63 29.29
N GLY A 30 8.71 -4.45 29.43
CA GLY A 30 8.04 -4.07 30.67
C GLY A 30 8.05 -2.59 31.00
N GLU A 31 8.64 -1.74 30.16
CA GLU A 31 8.70 -0.30 30.36
C GLU A 31 7.49 0.44 29.75
N THR A 32 7.12 1.55 30.36
CA THR A 32 6.12 2.48 29.84
C THR A 32 6.79 3.82 29.54
N VAL A 33 6.79 4.21 28.25
CA VAL A 33 7.33 5.49 27.81
C VAL A 33 6.19 6.37 27.30
N LEU A 34 6.24 7.67 27.63
CA LEU A 34 5.27 8.63 27.13
C LEU A 34 5.70 9.15 25.78
N ALA A 35 4.81 9.02 24.79
CA ALA A 35 5.04 9.59 23.45
C ALA A 35 4.98 11.12 23.51
N SER A 36 5.90 11.77 22.81
CA SER A 36 5.96 13.23 22.63
C SER A 36 5.16 13.70 21.41
N GLY A 37 4.79 12.79 20.52
CA GLY A 37 4.01 13.10 19.33
C GLY A 37 3.43 11.86 18.65
N ARG A 38 2.35 12.08 17.87
CA ARG A 38 1.73 11.05 17.01
C ARG A 38 1.50 11.62 15.62
N ARG A 39 1.75 10.79 14.61
CA ARG A 39 1.44 11.08 13.22
C ARG A 39 0.84 9.85 12.56
N ASP A 40 -0.27 10.04 11.86
CA ASP A 40 -0.92 9.02 11.04
C ASP A 40 -0.63 9.34 9.55
N ALA A 41 -0.29 8.34 8.78
CA ALA A 41 0.00 8.49 7.36
C ALA A 41 -0.38 7.22 6.57
N PRO A 42 -0.71 7.35 5.26
CA PRO A 42 -0.71 6.20 4.39
C PRO A 42 0.73 5.68 4.25
N GLY A 43 0.89 4.37 4.36
CA GLY A 43 2.14 3.66 4.22
C GLY A 43 2.01 2.40 3.39
N GLY A 44 3.03 1.56 3.48
CA GLY A 44 3.19 0.39 2.63
C GLY A 44 4.00 0.70 1.37
N LYS A 45 4.92 -0.20 1.01
CA LYS A 45 5.81 0.02 -0.15
C LYS A 45 5.03 0.15 -1.46
N GLY A 46 3.92 -0.61 -1.63
CA GLY A 46 3.05 -0.48 -2.80
C GLY A 46 2.44 0.91 -2.93
N ALA A 47 1.86 1.43 -1.84
CA ALA A 47 1.30 2.78 -1.82
C ALA A 47 2.37 3.86 -2.07
N ASN A 48 3.54 3.73 -1.42
CA ASN A 48 4.65 4.68 -1.59
C ASN A 48 5.16 4.73 -3.03
N GLN A 49 5.28 3.60 -3.70
CA GLN A 49 5.67 3.52 -5.11
C GLN A 49 4.62 4.15 -6.02
N ALA A 50 3.34 3.81 -5.83
CA ALA A 50 2.26 4.38 -6.64
C ALA A 50 2.17 5.90 -6.49
N VAL A 51 2.25 6.42 -5.26
CA VAL A 51 2.26 7.86 -4.99
C VAL A 51 3.49 8.53 -5.60
N SER A 52 4.66 7.90 -5.52
CA SER A 52 5.88 8.42 -6.15
C SER A 52 5.71 8.54 -7.66
N ILE A 53 5.23 7.51 -8.34
CA ILE A 53 4.98 7.52 -9.79
C ILE A 53 3.97 8.62 -10.15
N ALA A 54 2.86 8.72 -9.42
CA ALA A 54 1.86 9.76 -9.64
C ALA A 54 2.44 11.18 -9.48
N SER A 55 3.36 11.38 -8.53
CA SER A 55 4.00 12.68 -8.29
C SER A 55 4.85 13.18 -9.46
N TYR A 56 5.33 12.27 -10.31
CA TYR A 56 6.00 12.59 -11.58
C TYR A 56 5.02 12.83 -12.74
N GLY A 57 3.72 12.84 -12.49
CA GLY A 57 2.69 13.05 -13.51
C GLY A 57 2.46 11.84 -14.43
N LEU A 58 2.92 10.65 -14.05
CA LEU A 58 2.71 9.44 -14.81
C LEU A 58 1.41 8.74 -14.37
N PRO A 59 0.62 8.20 -15.30
CA PRO A 59 -0.58 7.45 -14.96
C PRO A 59 -0.19 6.15 -14.23
N VAL A 60 -0.79 5.93 -13.08
CA VAL A 60 -0.52 4.74 -12.25
C VAL A 60 -1.79 4.24 -11.60
N SER A 61 -1.99 2.93 -11.64
CA SER A 61 -3.03 2.22 -10.89
C SER A 61 -2.38 1.36 -9.81
N LEU A 62 -3.02 1.30 -8.64
CA LEU A 62 -2.61 0.40 -7.55
C LEU A 62 -3.62 -0.73 -7.41
N VAL A 63 -3.12 -1.97 -7.46
CA VAL A 63 -3.89 -3.20 -7.21
C VAL A 63 -3.54 -3.68 -5.81
N PHE A 64 -4.50 -3.63 -4.91
CA PHE A 64 -4.31 -3.87 -3.48
C PHE A 64 -5.60 -4.31 -2.79
N CYS A 65 -5.50 -4.71 -1.53
CA CYS A 65 -6.63 -5.08 -0.71
C CYS A 65 -6.66 -4.31 0.59
N VAL A 66 -7.84 -3.83 0.98
CA VAL A 66 -8.10 -3.18 2.28
C VAL A 66 -9.19 -3.96 3.04
N GLY A 67 -9.30 -3.71 4.32
CA GLY A 67 -10.42 -4.21 5.12
C GLY A 67 -11.72 -3.44 4.85
N ASP A 68 -12.82 -3.92 5.42
CA ASP A 68 -14.12 -3.25 5.40
C ASP A 68 -14.27 -2.24 6.56
N ASP A 69 -13.17 -1.68 7.00
CA ASP A 69 -13.07 -0.73 8.09
C ASP A 69 -12.89 0.73 7.63
N ASN A 70 -13.00 1.66 8.59
CA ASN A 70 -12.82 3.09 8.31
C ASN A 70 -11.41 3.45 7.84
N GLN A 71 -10.39 2.68 8.21
CA GLN A 71 -9.01 2.94 7.81
C GLN A 71 -8.81 2.62 6.32
N GLY A 72 -9.41 1.52 5.84
CA GLY A 72 -9.42 1.17 4.42
C GLY A 72 -10.02 2.25 3.55
N GLY A 73 -11.20 2.77 3.93
CA GLY A 73 -11.82 3.88 3.22
C GLY A 73 -10.94 5.14 3.16
N LYS A 74 -10.36 5.54 4.30
CA LYS A 74 -9.44 6.69 4.36
C LYS A 74 -8.19 6.51 3.50
N LEU A 75 -7.59 5.31 3.48
CA LEU A 75 -6.42 5.03 2.63
C LEU A 75 -6.76 5.16 1.14
N VAL A 76 -7.88 4.59 0.71
CA VAL A 76 -8.35 4.71 -0.68
C VAL A 76 -8.53 6.17 -1.07
N ASP A 77 -9.16 6.98 -0.22
CA ASP A 77 -9.39 8.40 -0.51
C ASP A 77 -8.08 9.20 -0.53
N LEU A 78 -7.15 8.92 0.38
CA LEU A 78 -5.83 9.56 0.39
C LEU A 78 -5.02 9.23 -0.86
N LEU A 79 -5.05 7.97 -1.33
CA LEU A 79 -4.38 7.56 -2.57
C LEU A 79 -4.97 8.26 -3.79
N LYS A 80 -6.31 8.37 -3.88
CA LYS A 80 -6.98 9.15 -4.94
C LYS A 80 -6.55 10.61 -4.94
N LEU A 81 -6.50 11.25 -3.76
CA LEU A 81 -6.04 12.64 -3.63
C LEU A 81 -4.58 12.83 -4.07
N ARG A 82 -3.77 11.78 -4.03
CA ARG A 82 -2.38 11.76 -4.50
C ARG A 82 -2.24 11.39 -5.99
N GLY A 83 -3.36 11.26 -6.72
CA GLY A 83 -3.36 10.98 -8.14
C GLY A 83 -3.20 9.51 -8.52
N VAL A 84 -3.32 8.59 -7.56
CA VAL A 84 -3.28 7.14 -7.82
C VAL A 84 -4.68 6.65 -8.21
N ASP A 85 -4.79 5.92 -9.31
CA ASP A 85 -6.01 5.21 -9.64
C ASP A 85 -6.19 4.00 -8.72
N THR A 86 -7.30 4.00 -7.99
CA THR A 86 -7.69 2.96 -7.01
C THR A 86 -8.92 2.16 -7.46
N SER A 87 -9.27 2.19 -8.74
CA SER A 87 -10.47 1.50 -9.28
C SER A 87 -10.39 -0.03 -9.15
N HIS A 88 -9.19 -0.56 -8.91
CA HIS A 88 -8.91 -1.99 -8.75
C HIS A 88 -8.64 -2.40 -7.30
N VAL A 89 -9.13 -1.62 -6.33
CA VAL A 89 -9.07 -2.00 -4.91
C VAL A 89 -9.98 -3.19 -4.63
N SER A 90 -9.47 -4.16 -3.89
CA SER A 90 -10.27 -5.25 -3.31
C SER A 90 -10.60 -4.92 -1.85
N GLN A 91 -11.71 -5.44 -1.35
CA GLN A 91 -12.11 -5.30 0.04
C GLN A 91 -12.31 -6.67 0.67
N ALA A 92 -11.64 -6.93 1.77
CA ALA A 92 -11.76 -8.16 2.53
C ALA A 92 -12.77 -7.97 3.68
N THR A 93 -13.85 -8.74 3.65
CA THR A 93 -14.92 -8.67 4.65
C THR A 93 -14.45 -9.21 6.00
N ASN A 94 -14.82 -8.54 7.09
CA ASN A 94 -14.44 -8.87 8.46
C ASN A 94 -12.92 -8.93 8.69
N GLN A 95 -12.15 -8.18 7.92
CA GLN A 95 -10.70 -8.04 8.10
C GLN A 95 -10.34 -6.59 8.40
N ALA A 96 -9.33 -6.41 9.25
CA ALA A 96 -8.74 -5.09 9.45
C ALA A 96 -7.86 -4.72 8.26
N THR A 97 -7.82 -3.44 7.92
CA THR A 97 -6.84 -2.91 6.97
C THR A 97 -5.43 -3.05 7.53
N GLY A 98 -4.46 -3.38 6.68
CA GLY A 98 -3.06 -3.47 7.09
C GLY A 98 -2.58 -2.21 7.80
N SER A 99 -1.79 -2.36 8.85
CA SER A 99 -1.31 -1.25 9.66
C SER A 99 0.13 -1.46 10.12
N ALA A 100 0.82 -0.36 10.42
CA ALA A 100 2.11 -0.40 11.07
C ALA A 100 2.13 0.57 12.26
N ILE A 101 2.68 0.12 13.39
CA ILE A 101 3.03 0.96 14.52
C ILE A 101 4.53 1.19 14.45
N ILE A 102 4.92 2.45 14.37
CA ILE A 102 6.31 2.87 14.21
C ILE A 102 6.68 3.70 15.43
N LEU A 103 7.60 3.22 16.23
CA LEU A 103 8.18 3.94 17.37
C LEU A 103 9.47 4.58 16.90
N VAL A 104 9.68 5.86 17.17
CA VAL A 104 10.90 6.58 16.76
C VAL A 104 11.42 7.38 17.94
N ASP A 105 12.69 7.19 18.30
CA ASP A 105 13.34 7.92 19.36
C ASP A 105 14.02 9.22 18.88
N GLU A 106 14.62 9.96 19.83
CA GLU A 106 15.31 11.24 19.55
C GLU A 106 16.56 11.06 18.66
N HIS A 107 17.14 9.86 18.61
CA HIS A 107 18.30 9.53 17.79
C HIS A 107 17.93 9.08 16.37
N GLY A 108 16.63 8.93 16.10
CA GLY A 108 16.10 8.44 14.81
C GLY A 108 16.11 6.92 14.69
N GLU A 109 16.42 6.19 15.77
CA GLU A 109 16.26 4.75 15.83
C GLU A 109 14.76 4.41 15.84
N ASN A 110 14.39 3.30 15.21
CA ASN A 110 13.01 2.91 15.15
C ASN A 110 12.77 1.44 15.50
N SER A 111 11.56 1.18 15.96
CA SER A 111 11.03 -0.17 16.15
C SER A 111 9.65 -0.21 15.52
N ILE A 112 9.40 -1.23 14.68
CA ILE A 112 8.19 -1.30 13.85
C ILE A 112 7.48 -2.63 14.08
N VAL A 113 6.17 -2.54 14.33
CA VAL A 113 5.28 -3.70 14.36
C VAL A 113 4.31 -3.56 13.21
N VAL A 114 4.24 -4.58 12.35
CA VAL A 114 3.34 -4.62 11.20
C VAL A 114 2.27 -5.67 11.40
N ASP A 115 1.02 -5.26 11.27
CA ASP A 115 -0.11 -6.15 11.07
C ASP A 115 -0.48 -6.11 9.58
N PRO A 116 -0.26 -7.19 8.82
CA PRO A 116 -0.56 -7.21 7.39
C PRO A 116 -2.05 -7.14 7.07
N GLY A 117 -2.92 -7.58 7.99
CA GLY A 117 -4.36 -7.47 7.84
C GLY A 117 -4.85 -7.90 6.45
N ALA A 118 -5.71 -7.10 5.85
CA ALA A 118 -6.32 -7.34 4.54
C ALA A 118 -5.33 -7.47 3.37
N ASN A 119 -4.07 -7.05 3.51
CA ASN A 119 -3.08 -7.22 2.45
C ASN A 119 -2.89 -8.68 2.03
N TYR A 120 -3.06 -9.63 2.96
CA TYR A 120 -2.97 -11.06 2.66
C TYR A 120 -4.21 -11.65 1.96
N TYR A 121 -5.24 -10.84 1.75
CA TYR A 121 -6.48 -11.24 1.07
C TYR A 121 -6.54 -10.77 -0.41
N LEU A 122 -5.47 -10.18 -0.94
CA LEU A 122 -5.39 -9.92 -2.37
C LEU A 122 -5.35 -11.25 -3.13
N THR A 123 -6.40 -11.51 -3.92
CA THR A 123 -6.52 -12.79 -4.63
C THR A 123 -5.83 -12.78 -5.99
N PRO A 124 -5.38 -13.96 -6.49
CA PRO A 124 -4.86 -14.11 -7.85
C PRO A 124 -5.83 -13.61 -8.93
N ASP A 125 -7.13 -13.87 -8.76
CA ASP A 125 -8.16 -13.47 -9.72
C ASP A 125 -8.33 -11.95 -9.77
N ALA A 126 -8.31 -11.28 -8.61
CA ALA A 126 -8.37 -9.82 -8.54
C ALA A 126 -7.16 -9.18 -9.24
N ALA A 127 -5.96 -9.71 -8.95
CA ALA A 127 -4.72 -9.21 -9.54
C ALA A 127 -4.67 -9.42 -11.06
N SER A 128 -4.94 -10.64 -11.55
CA SER A 128 -4.94 -10.94 -12.98
C SER A 128 -6.02 -10.20 -13.75
N SER A 129 -7.23 -10.08 -13.18
CA SER A 129 -8.33 -9.32 -13.78
C SER A 129 -7.99 -7.83 -13.94
N ALA A 130 -7.34 -7.23 -12.93
CA ALA A 130 -6.90 -5.84 -13.00
C ALA A 130 -5.89 -5.64 -14.14
N ILE A 131 -4.86 -6.48 -14.22
CA ILE A 131 -3.84 -6.42 -15.28
C ILE A 131 -4.47 -6.57 -16.66
N SER A 132 -5.34 -7.57 -16.85
CA SER A 132 -6.01 -7.83 -18.13
C SER A 132 -6.90 -6.67 -18.59
N LYS A 133 -7.50 -5.92 -17.66
CA LYS A 133 -8.32 -4.75 -17.96
C LYS A 133 -7.50 -3.51 -18.29
N ILE A 134 -6.42 -3.28 -17.53
CA ILE A 134 -5.57 -2.09 -17.66
C ILE A 134 -4.62 -2.23 -18.85
N GLN A 135 -4.12 -3.44 -19.12
CA GLN A 135 -3.08 -3.72 -20.13
C GLN A 135 -1.88 -2.78 -19.98
N PRO A 136 -1.20 -2.79 -18.81
CA PRO A 136 -0.11 -1.88 -18.52
C PRO A 136 1.15 -2.22 -19.30
N GLU A 137 1.97 -1.20 -19.56
CA GLU A 137 3.32 -1.39 -20.12
C GLU A 137 4.29 -1.95 -19.06
N PHE A 138 4.12 -1.51 -17.80
CA PHE A 138 4.97 -1.93 -16.68
C PHE A 138 4.13 -2.36 -15.49
N VAL A 139 4.54 -3.47 -14.87
CA VAL A 139 4.01 -3.95 -13.61
C VAL A 139 5.12 -3.97 -12.58
N LEU A 140 4.97 -3.21 -11.50
CA LEU A 140 5.79 -3.29 -10.30
C LEU A 140 5.07 -4.16 -9.29
N ALA A 141 5.78 -5.07 -8.64
CA ALA A 141 5.18 -5.92 -7.61
C ALA A 141 5.96 -5.89 -6.31
N GLN A 142 5.23 -5.97 -5.19
CA GLN A 142 5.76 -6.15 -3.85
C GLN A 142 5.46 -7.56 -3.35
N LEU A 143 6.32 -8.07 -2.48
CA LEU A 143 6.20 -9.44 -1.96
C LEU A 143 5.60 -9.49 -0.53
N GLU A 144 5.00 -8.41 -0.08
CA GLU A 144 4.24 -8.36 1.19
C GLU A 144 2.72 -8.50 0.95
N VAL A 145 2.38 -9.18 -0.14
CA VAL A 145 1.05 -9.68 -0.50
C VAL A 145 1.20 -11.15 -0.90
N PRO A 146 0.12 -11.93 -1.05
CA PRO A 146 0.21 -13.32 -1.49
C PRO A 146 1.01 -13.46 -2.79
N VAL A 147 2.03 -14.31 -2.78
CA VAL A 147 2.92 -14.52 -3.94
C VAL A 147 2.13 -15.00 -5.16
N GLU A 148 1.08 -15.77 -4.94
CA GLU A 148 0.18 -16.27 -5.99
C GLU A 148 -0.52 -15.12 -6.73
N ALA A 149 -0.87 -14.04 -6.04
CA ALA A 149 -1.45 -12.85 -6.68
C ALA A 149 -0.42 -12.13 -7.56
N VAL A 150 0.84 -12.03 -7.09
CA VAL A 150 1.94 -11.47 -7.88
C VAL A 150 2.22 -12.30 -9.13
N ILE A 151 2.27 -13.63 -8.99
CA ILE A 151 2.47 -14.55 -10.13
C ILE A 151 1.33 -14.42 -11.13
N ALA A 152 0.08 -14.33 -10.66
CA ALA A 152 -1.08 -14.17 -11.53
C ALA A 152 -1.05 -12.85 -12.30
N ALA A 153 -0.67 -11.75 -11.65
CA ALA A 153 -0.48 -10.45 -12.29
C ALA A 153 0.63 -10.51 -13.36
N ALA A 154 1.79 -11.10 -13.02
CA ALA A 154 2.91 -11.23 -13.96
C ALA A 154 2.52 -12.04 -15.21
N ARG A 155 1.82 -13.17 -15.03
CA ARG A 155 1.35 -14.00 -16.15
C ARG A 155 0.33 -13.26 -17.02
N ALA A 156 -0.59 -12.51 -16.42
CA ALA A 156 -1.57 -11.73 -17.16
C ALA A 156 -0.95 -10.57 -17.98
N ASN A 157 0.24 -10.09 -17.61
CA ASN A 157 0.98 -9.06 -18.34
C ASN A 157 1.87 -9.61 -19.45
N ALA A 158 2.19 -10.91 -19.43
CA ALA A 158 3.07 -11.56 -20.41
C ALA A 158 2.34 -12.09 -21.65
N GLY A 159 1.02 -12.11 -21.64
CA GLY A 159 0.15 -12.60 -22.72
C GLY A 159 -0.50 -11.50 -23.48
#